data_edb62f05c59139b45da1877ddeb7f694
#
_entry.id   edb62f05c59139b45da1877ddeb7f694
#
_cell.length_a   1.000
_cell.length_b   1.000
_cell.length_c   1.000
_cell.angle_alpha   90.00
_cell.angle_beta   90.00
_cell.angle_gamma   90.00
#
_symmetry.space_group_name_H-M   'P 1'
#
loop_
_entity.id
_entity.type
_entity.pdbx_description
1 polymer ?
#
loop_
_entity_poly.entity_id
_entity_poly.type
_entity_poly.pdbx_seq_one_letter_code
_entity_poly.pdbx_strand_id
1 'polypeptide(L)'
;MLSGNKHTLKLPGEFKKYFWDVAFDELTIEKYPRFIAERILNYGDMNGIKWLLSWADKHFIRTLVDNSRNLNAKTKNFWQIILT
;
A
#
# COMPACT_ATOMS: atom_id res chain seq x y z
N MET A 1 -16.02 19.63 -5.42
CA MET A 1 -15.78 19.00 -5.61
C MET A 1 -15.32 18.38 -5.45
N LEU A 2 -15.41 17.95 -5.33
CA LEU A 2 -15.05 17.34 -5.25
C LEU A 2 -14.78 16.42 -5.51
N SER A 3 -14.96 16.49 -5.49
CA SER A 3 -15.14 15.07 -5.52
C SER A 3 -14.24 14.37 -6.51
N GLY A 4 -13.98 14.91 -7.57
CA GLY A 4 -13.08 14.33 -8.53
C GLY A 4 -11.73 14.01 -7.92
N ASN A 5 -11.45 14.63 -6.83
CA ASN A 5 -10.15 14.48 -6.16
C ASN A 5 -9.84 13.07 -5.71
N LYS A 6 -10.84 12.27 -5.44
CA LYS A 6 -10.56 10.93 -4.98
C LYS A 6 -9.99 10.04 -6.07
N HIS A 7 -10.08 10.44 -7.30
CA HIS A 7 -9.55 9.64 -8.39
C HIS A 7 -8.06 9.84 -8.60
N THR A 8 -7.54 10.92 -8.04
CA THR A 8 -6.11 11.18 -8.12
C THR A 8 -5.52 11.16 -6.74
N LEU A 9 -5.86 10.16 -5.99
CA LEU A 9 -5.47 10.07 -4.60
C LEU A 9 -3.96 10.00 -4.46
N LYS A 10 -3.41 11.07 -3.95
CA LYS A 10 -2.01 11.12 -3.62
C LYS A 10 -1.83 10.57 -2.22
N LEU A 11 -0.62 10.13 -1.93
CA LEU A 11 -0.32 9.58 -0.62
C LEU A 11 -0.19 10.70 0.40
N PRO A 12 -0.66 10.46 1.64
CA PRO A 12 -0.42 11.41 2.72
C PRO A 12 1.08 11.63 2.90
N GLY A 13 1.45 12.89 3.16
CA GLY A 13 2.85 13.24 3.31
C GLY A 13 3.57 12.48 4.41
N GLU A 14 2.84 12.05 5.42
CA GLU A 14 3.45 11.30 6.52
C GLU A 14 4.02 9.95 6.08
N PHE A 15 3.63 9.47 4.91
CA PHE A 15 4.13 8.19 4.41
C PHE A 15 5.33 8.34 3.49
N LYS A 16 5.78 9.56 3.26
CA LYS A 16 6.93 9.79 2.40
C LYS A 16 8.16 8.99 2.84
N LYS A 17 8.28 8.76 4.11
CA LYS A 17 9.41 8.02 4.67
C LYS A 17 9.51 6.58 4.16
N TYR A 18 8.42 6.03 3.64
CA TYR A 18 8.44 4.67 3.10
C TYR A 18 8.82 4.62 1.62
N PHE A 19 9.02 5.78 1.02
CA PHE A 19 9.28 5.88 -0.43
C PHE A 19 10.53 6.70 -0.71
N TRP A 20 11.57 6.42 0.06
CA TRP A 20 12.80 7.23 0.05
C TRP A 20 13.57 7.18 -1.28
N ASP A 21 13.33 6.17 -2.08
CA ASP A 21 14.09 5.93 -3.32
C ASP A 21 13.33 6.29 -4.58
N VAL A 22 12.18 6.92 -4.46
CA VAL A 22 11.35 7.27 -5.61
C VAL A 22 10.82 8.68 -5.47
N ALA A 23 10.29 9.21 -6.57
CA ALA A 23 9.68 10.53 -6.56
C ALA A 23 8.30 10.44 -5.93
N PHE A 24 8.24 10.65 -4.64
CA PHE A 24 7.02 10.50 -3.87
C PHE A 24 5.85 11.30 -4.44
N ASP A 25 6.13 12.51 -4.92
CA ASP A 25 5.05 13.38 -5.42
C ASP A 25 4.39 12.87 -6.68
N GLU A 26 5.02 11.94 -7.37
CA GLU A 26 4.47 11.36 -8.58
C GLU A 26 3.66 10.10 -8.32
N LEU A 27 3.66 9.64 -7.09
CA LEU A 27 2.94 8.42 -6.75
C LEU A 27 1.46 8.71 -6.55
N THR A 28 0.62 7.93 -7.22
CA THR A 28 -0.81 7.97 -7.00
C THR A 28 -1.31 6.54 -6.90
N ILE A 29 -2.37 6.35 -6.16
CA ILE A 29 -2.96 5.03 -6.00
C ILE A 29 -3.41 4.49 -7.35
N GLU A 30 -3.88 5.37 -8.18
CA GLU A 30 -4.39 5.03 -9.49
C GLU A 30 -3.34 4.40 -10.40
N LYS A 31 -2.13 4.96 -10.37
CA LYS A 31 -1.04 4.49 -11.23
C LYS A 31 -0.21 3.36 -10.65
N TYR A 32 -0.01 3.38 -9.35
CA TYR A 32 0.93 2.47 -8.70
C TYR A 32 0.35 1.75 -7.50
N PRO A 33 -0.85 1.18 -7.61
CA PRO A 33 -1.49 0.59 -6.44
C PRO A 33 -0.68 -0.56 -5.82
N ARG A 34 -0.10 -1.42 -6.65
CA ARG A 34 0.64 -2.55 -6.13
C ARG A 34 1.94 -2.13 -5.48
N PHE A 35 2.67 -1.23 -6.12
CA PHE A 35 3.92 -0.75 -5.58
C PHE A 35 3.70 -0.08 -4.21
N ILE A 36 2.69 0.76 -4.13
CA ILE A 36 2.38 1.47 -2.89
C ILE A 36 1.99 0.48 -1.80
N ALA A 37 1.13 -0.49 -2.14
CA ALA A 37 0.71 -1.49 -1.17
C ALA A 37 1.89 -2.30 -0.65
N GLU A 38 2.78 -2.72 -1.54
CA GLU A 38 3.95 -3.49 -1.14
C GLU A 38 4.83 -2.73 -0.15
N ARG A 39 5.03 -1.43 -0.41
CA ARG A 39 5.84 -0.62 0.48
C ARG A 39 5.20 -0.46 1.85
N ILE A 40 3.90 -0.21 1.86
CA ILE A 40 3.19 -0.06 3.12
C ILE A 40 3.19 -1.38 3.90
N LEU A 41 3.00 -2.49 3.22
CA LEU A 41 3.00 -3.79 3.89
C LEU A 41 4.37 -4.14 4.47
N ASN A 42 5.44 -3.79 3.77
CA ASN A 42 6.79 -4.09 4.24
C ASN A 42 7.28 -3.14 5.33
N TYR A 43 6.97 -1.87 5.21
CA TYR A 43 7.59 -0.86 6.07
C TYR A 43 6.62 -0.03 6.88
N GLY A 44 5.33 -0.10 6.58
CA GLY A 44 4.36 0.75 7.23
C GLY A 44 4.06 0.37 8.66
N ASP A 45 3.65 1.35 9.43
CA ASP A 45 3.17 1.12 10.78
C ASP A 45 1.65 0.95 10.75
N MET A 46 1.04 0.94 11.92
CA MET A 46 -0.41 0.75 12.01
C MET A 46 -1.18 1.81 11.24
N ASN A 47 -0.71 3.05 11.25
CA ASN A 47 -1.38 4.11 10.49
C ASN A 47 -1.30 3.85 9.00
N GLY A 48 -0.17 3.37 8.53
CA GLY A 48 -0.01 3.03 7.12
C GLY A 48 -0.94 1.90 6.72
N ILE A 49 -1.03 0.87 7.56
CA ILE A 49 -1.90 -0.26 7.28
C ILE A 49 -3.37 0.17 7.25
N LYS A 50 -3.78 0.99 8.19
CA LYS A 50 -5.16 1.49 8.20
C LYS A 50 -5.47 2.28 6.95
N TRP A 51 -4.53 3.12 6.53
CA TRP A 51 -4.71 3.89 5.31
C TRP A 51 -4.82 2.97 4.10
N LEU A 52 -3.95 1.96 4.04
CA LEU A 52 -3.97 0.99 2.94
C LEU A 52 -5.33 0.31 2.87
N LEU A 53 -5.87 -0.12 3.99
CA LEU A 53 -7.15 -0.81 4.03
C LEU A 53 -8.32 0.10 3.68
N SER A 54 -8.11 1.41 3.69
CA SER A 54 -9.17 2.34 3.32
C SER A 54 -9.45 2.33 1.83
N TRP A 55 -8.50 1.90 1.00
CA TRP A 55 -8.69 1.86 -0.44
C TRP A 55 -8.42 0.50 -1.07
N ALA A 56 -7.74 -0.38 -0.37
CA ALA A 56 -7.40 -1.71 -0.89
C ALA A 56 -8.24 -2.75 -0.17
N ASP A 57 -9.01 -3.53 -0.91
CA ASP A 57 -9.84 -4.51 -0.26
C ASP A 57 -9.03 -5.77 0.08
N LYS A 58 -9.67 -6.65 0.81
CA LYS A 58 -9.04 -7.87 1.29
C LYS A 58 -8.56 -8.76 0.15
N HIS A 59 -9.35 -8.83 -0.91
CA HIS A 59 -9.00 -9.65 -2.06
C HIS A 59 -7.74 -9.15 -2.75
N PHE A 60 -7.64 -7.83 -2.90
CA PHE A 60 -6.46 -7.21 -3.51
C PHE A 60 -5.22 -7.53 -2.68
N ILE A 61 -5.32 -7.36 -1.37
CA ILE A 61 -4.19 -7.60 -0.49
C ILE A 61 -3.80 -9.07 -0.48
N ARG A 62 -4.77 -9.96 -0.48
CA ARG A 62 -4.50 -11.39 -0.50
C ARG A 62 -3.78 -11.81 -1.78
N THR A 63 -4.25 -11.31 -2.92
CA THR A 63 -3.60 -11.60 -4.19
C THR A 63 -2.17 -11.09 -4.19
N LEU A 64 -1.98 -9.90 -3.65
CA LEU A 64 -0.66 -9.30 -3.58
C LEU A 64 0.27 -10.13 -2.69
N VAL A 65 -0.21 -10.53 -1.53
CA VAL A 65 0.58 -11.32 -0.59
C VAL A 65 0.98 -12.66 -1.19
N ASP A 66 0.05 -13.29 -1.91
CA ASP A 66 0.31 -14.59 -2.50
C ASP A 66 1.28 -14.55 -3.67
N ASN A 67 1.27 -13.46 -4.42
CA ASN A 67 1.99 -13.40 -5.69
C ASN A 67 3.18 -12.44 -5.73
N SER A 68 3.29 -11.53 -4.80
CA SER A 68 4.34 -10.55 -4.86
C SER A 68 5.69 -11.11 -4.46
N ARG A 69 6.71 -10.78 -5.23
CA ARG A 69 8.08 -11.15 -4.88
C ARG A 69 8.77 -10.06 -4.10
N ASN A 70 8.12 -8.91 -4.00
CA ASN A 70 8.71 -7.75 -3.32
C ASN A 70 8.41 -7.71 -1.83
N LEU A 71 7.48 -8.53 -1.37
CA LEU A 71 7.20 -8.62 0.06
C LEU A 71 8.23 -9.53 0.71
N ASN A 72 8.78 -9.09 1.83
CA ASN A 72 9.74 -9.94 2.53
C ASN A 72 9.00 -11.11 3.20
N ALA A 73 9.76 -12.15 3.54
CA ALA A 73 9.17 -13.40 4.03
C ALA A 73 8.36 -13.19 5.31
N LYS A 74 8.83 -12.33 6.18
CA LYS A 74 8.17 -12.08 7.45
C LYS A 74 6.81 -11.41 7.23
N THR A 75 6.77 -10.41 6.37
CA THR A 75 5.54 -9.71 6.04
C THR A 75 4.54 -10.66 5.39
N LYS A 76 5.02 -11.44 4.45
CA LYS A 76 4.18 -12.37 3.72
C LYS A 76 3.56 -13.39 4.66
N ASN A 77 4.37 -13.94 5.55
CA ASN A 77 3.90 -14.94 6.50
C ASN A 77 2.84 -14.34 7.44
N PHE A 78 3.10 -13.16 7.94
CA PHE A 78 2.17 -12.47 8.83
C PHE A 78 0.80 -12.29 8.15
N TRP A 79 0.81 -11.77 6.94
CA TRP A 79 -0.43 -11.49 6.23
C TRP A 79 -1.17 -12.75 5.79
N GLN A 80 -0.45 -13.82 5.47
CA GLN A 80 -1.11 -15.07 5.12
C GLN A 80 -1.89 -15.61 6.31
N ILE A 81 -1.37 -15.43 7.52
CA ILE A 81 -2.08 -15.85 8.72
C ILE A 81 -3.31 -14.98 8.96
N ILE A 82 -3.14 -13.67 8.81
CA ILE A 82 -4.23 -12.73 9.06
C ILE A 82 -5.38 -12.92 8.08
N LEU A 83 -5.06 -13.21 6.82
CA LEU A 83 -6.05 -13.30 5.75
C LEU A 83 -6.74 -14.65 5.65
N THR A 84 -6.28 -15.64 6.38
CA THR A 84 -7.00 -16.89 6.42
C THR A 84 -8.10 -16.81 7.47
#